data_1aaca52421c5a75da36f963b33a4b185
#
_entry.id   1aaca52421c5a75da36f963b33a4b185
#
_cell.length_a   1.000
_cell.length_b   1.000
_cell.length_c   1.000
_cell.angle_alpha   90.00
_cell.angle_beta   90.00
_cell.angle_gamma   90.00
#
_symmetry.space_group_name_H-M   'P 1'
#
loop_
_entity.id
_entity.type
_entity.pdbx_description
1 polymer ?
#
loop_
_entity_poly.entity_id
_entity_poly.type
_entity_poly.pdbx_seq_one_letter_code
_entity_poly.pdbx_strand_id
1 'polypeptide(L)'
;MTENHSVSPGPGRPKDPAKREAILAAAQVLFLGNGYEGSSMEAIAAEAGVSKLTLYSHFKDKEALFSAAVKTTCETRLPRRLFQVEADCDIEQVLLAIGRAFNELVNSPESIGLHRVMVAMATQNPGLVKMFFDAGPQQLLFDLEQLFALANTLDLLRIDEPMRAAEHFCSLIKGAQHFRLLVGYTEAPTEEEGNLHVRDAVSLFLRAYRH
;
A
#
# COMPACT_ATOMS: atom_id res chain seq x y z
N MET A 1 -42.18 17.45 43.31
CA MET A 1 -41.45 17.83 42.11
C MET A 1 -40.09 17.16 42.22
N THR A 2 -39.93 16.02 41.54
CA THR A 2 -38.69 15.21 41.51
C THR A 2 -38.04 15.43 40.14
N GLU A 3 -36.94 16.18 40.13
CA GLU A 3 -36.13 16.39 38.93
C GLU A 3 -35.40 15.11 38.56
N ASN A 4 -35.73 14.61 37.37
CA ASN A 4 -35.10 13.44 36.77
C ASN A 4 -33.82 13.88 36.05
N HIS A 5 -32.65 13.76 36.67
CA HIS A 5 -31.36 14.01 36.04
C HIS A 5 -31.06 12.90 35.06
N SER A 6 -31.29 13.13 33.79
CA SER A 6 -30.79 12.28 32.70
C SER A 6 -29.27 12.45 32.61
N VAL A 7 -28.54 11.43 33.07
CA VAL A 7 -27.08 11.34 32.89
C VAL A 7 -26.80 11.08 31.41
N SER A 8 -26.19 12.07 30.72
CA SER A 8 -25.68 11.89 29.37
C SER A 8 -24.62 10.77 29.35
N PRO A 9 -24.67 9.85 28.36
CA PRO A 9 -23.62 8.84 28.22
C PRO A 9 -22.28 9.53 28.00
N GLY A 10 -21.32 9.29 28.88
CA GLY A 10 -19.94 9.79 28.73
C GLY A 10 -19.29 9.29 27.44
N PRO A 11 -18.20 9.95 26.96
CA PRO A 11 -17.51 9.53 25.75
C PRO A 11 -17.07 8.07 25.88
N GLY A 12 -17.45 7.24 24.88
CA GLY A 12 -17.15 5.82 24.85
C GLY A 12 -15.66 5.55 25.08
N ARG A 13 -15.34 4.40 25.69
CA ARG A 13 -13.95 3.97 25.96
C ARG A 13 -13.11 4.11 24.69
N PRO A 14 -11.90 4.73 24.74
CA PRO A 14 -11.03 4.87 23.58
C PRO A 14 -10.83 3.53 22.89
N LYS A 15 -10.89 3.52 21.55
CA LYS A 15 -10.67 2.30 20.75
C LYS A 15 -9.24 1.81 21.00
N ASP A 16 -9.11 0.54 21.35
CA ASP A 16 -7.84 -0.11 21.69
C ASP A 16 -6.97 -0.29 20.42
N PRO A 17 -5.81 0.37 20.30
CA PRO A 17 -4.95 0.25 19.13
C PRO A 17 -4.46 -1.18 18.89
N ALA A 18 -4.14 -1.95 19.93
CA ALA A 18 -3.66 -3.32 19.80
C ALA A 18 -4.72 -4.24 19.18
N LYS A 19 -6.00 -4.04 19.52
CA LYS A 19 -7.10 -4.77 18.88
C LYS A 19 -7.26 -4.39 17.40
N ARG A 20 -7.06 -3.12 17.07
CA ARG A 20 -7.10 -2.66 15.68
C ARG A 20 -6.01 -3.32 14.84
N GLU A 21 -4.79 -3.41 15.36
CA GLU A 21 -3.66 -4.07 14.71
C GLU A 21 -3.91 -5.57 14.53
N ALA A 22 -4.40 -6.26 15.57
CA ALA A 22 -4.76 -7.68 15.48
C ALA A 22 -5.84 -7.94 14.42
N ILE A 23 -6.86 -7.09 14.31
CA ILE A 23 -7.90 -7.19 13.29
C ILE A 23 -7.31 -6.99 11.89
N LEU A 24 -6.41 -6.01 11.70
CA LEU A 24 -5.78 -5.77 10.40
C LEU A 24 -4.88 -6.94 9.98
N ALA A 25 -4.09 -7.50 10.90
CA ALA A 25 -3.25 -8.66 10.63
C ALA A 25 -4.09 -9.88 10.23
N ALA A 26 -5.17 -10.18 10.98
CA ALA A 26 -6.10 -11.25 10.63
C ALA A 26 -6.79 -11.03 9.28
N ALA A 27 -7.20 -9.79 8.98
CA ALA A 27 -7.80 -9.43 7.71
C ALA A 27 -6.83 -9.65 6.53
N GLN A 28 -5.57 -9.27 6.68
CA GLN A 28 -4.53 -9.51 5.67
C GLN A 28 -4.38 -11.00 5.37
N VAL A 29 -4.23 -11.83 6.39
CA VAL A 29 -4.11 -13.30 6.23
C VAL A 29 -5.32 -13.87 5.51
N LEU A 30 -6.53 -13.52 5.93
CA LEU A 30 -7.75 -14.11 5.35
C LEU A 30 -8.05 -13.58 3.94
N PHE A 31 -7.86 -12.30 3.68
CA PHE A 31 -8.05 -11.74 2.33
C PHE A 31 -7.06 -12.32 1.31
N LEU A 32 -5.83 -12.61 1.73
CA LEU A 32 -4.83 -13.24 0.88
C LEU A 32 -5.12 -14.73 0.66
N GLY A 33 -5.47 -15.46 1.73
CA GLY A 33 -5.70 -16.90 1.65
C GLY A 33 -7.02 -17.29 0.98
N ASN A 34 -8.10 -16.58 1.31
CA ASN A 34 -9.46 -16.91 0.90
C ASN A 34 -10.05 -15.95 -0.14
N GLY A 35 -9.33 -14.89 -0.49
CA GLY A 35 -9.83 -13.79 -1.31
C GLY A 35 -10.83 -12.90 -0.55
N TYR A 36 -11.22 -11.80 -1.20
CA TYR A 36 -12.16 -10.86 -0.61
C TYR A 36 -13.52 -11.49 -0.36
N GLU A 37 -14.11 -12.17 -1.35
CA GLU A 37 -15.44 -12.77 -1.24
C GLU A 37 -15.47 -13.94 -0.25
N GLY A 38 -14.41 -14.75 -0.19
CA GLY A 38 -14.29 -15.89 0.73
C GLY A 38 -14.02 -15.52 2.19
N SER A 39 -13.78 -14.25 2.49
CA SER A 39 -13.48 -13.76 3.85
C SER A 39 -14.71 -13.08 4.45
N SER A 40 -15.14 -13.53 5.65
CA SER A 40 -16.23 -12.88 6.38
C SER A 40 -15.72 -12.07 7.57
N MET A 41 -16.49 -11.07 8.00
CA MET A 41 -16.19 -10.27 9.19
C MET A 41 -16.13 -11.15 10.45
N GLU A 42 -16.93 -12.19 10.50
CA GLU A 42 -16.96 -13.17 11.59
C GLU A 42 -15.67 -14.01 11.66
N ALA A 43 -15.21 -14.50 10.50
CA ALA A 43 -13.96 -15.26 10.42
C ALA A 43 -12.77 -14.38 10.81
N ILE A 44 -12.75 -13.12 10.37
CA ILE A 44 -11.70 -12.16 10.72
C ILE A 44 -11.73 -11.84 12.22
N ALA A 45 -12.91 -11.67 12.84
CA ALA A 45 -13.02 -11.44 14.27
C ALA A 45 -12.49 -12.65 15.09
N ALA A 46 -12.81 -13.86 14.64
CA ALA A 46 -12.33 -15.10 15.27
C ALA A 46 -10.81 -15.23 15.16
N GLU A 47 -10.25 -15.02 13.98
CA GLU A 47 -8.79 -15.04 13.73
C GLU A 47 -8.05 -13.99 14.55
N ALA A 48 -8.62 -12.78 14.66
CA ALA A 48 -8.07 -11.69 15.46
C ALA A 48 -8.22 -11.89 16.99
N GLY A 49 -8.92 -12.93 17.45
CA GLY A 49 -9.20 -13.14 18.86
C GLY A 49 -10.08 -12.06 19.50
N VAL A 50 -10.96 -11.41 18.72
CA VAL A 50 -11.86 -10.36 19.21
C VAL A 50 -13.32 -10.72 19.01
N SER A 51 -14.21 -10.09 19.79
CA SER A 51 -15.66 -10.23 19.56
C SER A 51 -16.07 -9.53 18.26
N LYS A 52 -17.13 -10.02 17.61
CA LYS A 52 -17.77 -9.36 16.44
C LYS A 52 -18.11 -7.89 16.72
N LEU A 53 -18.62 -7.61 17.91
CA LEU A 53 -18.93 -6.24 18.34
C LEU A 53 -17.66 -5.35 18.37
N THR A 54 -16.55 -5.89 18.88
CA THR A 54 -15.26 -5.20 18.87
C THR A 54 -14.80 -4.90 17.47
N LEU A 55 -14.86 -5.87 16.54
CA LEU A 55 -14.48 -5.66 15.14
C LEU A 55 -15.33 -4.56 14.51
N TYR A 56 -16.66 -4.63 14.62
CA TYR A 56 -17.55 -3.59 14.06
C TYR A 56 -17.41 -2.22 14.74
N SER A 57 -16.90 -2.14 15.96
CA SER A 57 -16.55 -0.87 16.59
C SER A 57 -15.34 -0.19 15.93
N HIS A 58 -14.43 -0.97 15.34
CA HIS A 58 -13.24 -0.47 14.63
C HIS A 58 -13.47 -0.24 13.14
N PHE A 59 -14.20 -1.14 12.48
CA PHE A 59 -14.44 -1.12 11.04
C PHE A 59 -15.92 -1.30 10.75
N LYS A 60 -16.50 -0.33 10.06
CA LYS A 60 -17.94 -0.26 9.76
C LYS A 60 -18.43 -1.50 8.98
N ASP A 61 -17.62 -1.93 8.00
CA ASP A 61 -17.94 -3.00 7.06
C ASP A 61 -16.66 -3.65 6.53
N LYS A 62 -16.82 -4.69 5.71
CA LYS A 62 -15.71 -5.44 5.09
C LYS A 62 -14.90 -4.58 4.12
N GLU A 63 -15.53 -3.65 3.45
CA GLU A 63 -14.90 -2.71 2.52
C GLU A 63 -13.95 -1.78 3.24
N ALA A 64 -14.39 -1.17 4.34
CA ALA A 64 -13.56 -0.30 5.17
C ALA A 64 -12.36 -1.06 5.78
N LEU A 65 -12.58 -2.32 6.19
CA LEU A 65 -11.51 -3.17 6.71
C LEU A 65 -10.51 -3.55 5.62
N PHE A 66 -10.97 -3.92 4.43
CA PHE A 66 -10.12 -4.24 3.27
C PHE A 66 -9.25 -3.05 2.87
N SER A 67 -9.85 -1.88 2.67
CA SER A 67 -9.14 -0.63 2.38
C SER A 67 -8.07 -0.32 3.42
N ALA A 68 -8.41 -0.46 4.72
CA ALA A 68 -7.47 -0.21 5.80
C ALA A 68 -6.33 -1.26 5.83
N ALA A 69 -6.60 -2.52 5.52
CA ALA A 69 -5.59 -3.58 5.44
C ALA A 69 -4.60 -3.32 4.30
N VAL A 70 -5.08 -2.98 3.10
CA VAL A 70 -4.25 -2.60 1.95
C VAL A 70 -3.38 -1.39 2.29
N LYS A 71 -3.98 -0.33 2.84
CA LYS A 71 -3.28 0.89 3.25
C LYS A 71 -2.17 0.59 4.26
N THR A 72 -2.48 -0.18 5.31
CA THR A 72 -1.50 -0.54 6.35
C THR A 72 -0.34 -1.34 5.78
N THR A 73 -0.58 -2.26 4.84
CA THR A 73 0.49 -3.00 4.15
C THR A 73 1.41 -2.05 3.39
N CYS A 74 0.85 -1.13 2.61
CA CYS A 74 1.64 -0.14 1.88
C CYS A 74 2.44 0.78 2.81
N GLU A 75 1.83 1.33 3.86
CA GLU A 75 2.50 2.21 4.83
C GLU A 75 3.62 1.50 5.61
N THR A 76 3.48 0.21 5.88
CA THR A 76 4.51 -0.60 6.56
C THR A 76 5.70 -0.86 5.64
N ARG A 77 5.46 -1.21 4.38
CA ARG A 77 6.49 -1.55 3.40
C ARG A 77 7.14 -0.31 2.76
N LEU A 78 6.37 0.77 2.61
CA LEU A 78 6.77 2.06 2.05
C LEU A 78 6.51 3.19 3.06
N PRO A 79 7.25 3.22 4.19
CA PRO A 79 7.03 4.22 5.21
C PRO A 79 7.39 5.63 4.70
N ARG A 80 6.63 6.63 5.15
CA ARG A 80 6.75 8.04 4.72
C ARG A 80 8.16 8.61 4.80
N ARG A 81 9.02 8.11 5.72
CA ARG A 81 10.42 8.54 5.82
C ARG A 81 11.23 8.30 4.55
N LEU A 82 10.84 7.33 3.71
CA LEU A 82 11.50 7.07 2.43
C LEU A 82 11.30 8.19 1.41
N PHE A 83 10.23 8.98 1.55
CA PHE A 83 9.85 10.03 0.62
C PHE A 83 10.31 11.43 1.08
N GLN A 84 11.19 11.49 2.08
CA GLN A 84 11.75 12.75 2.56
C GLN A 84 13.03 13.07 1.78
N VAL A 85 13.11 14.29 1.25
CA VAL A 85 14.28 14.83 0.54
C VAL A 85 14.67 16.17 1.11
N GLU A 86 15.98 16.43 1.20
CA GLU A 86 16.60 17.66 1.64
C GLU A 86 17.58 18.11 0.54
N ALA A 87 18.01 19.38 0.57
CA ALA A 87 18.83 19.98 -0.50
C ALA A 87 20.21 19.31 -0.68
N ASP A 88 20.74 18.69 0.38
CA ASP A 88 22.04 18.01 0.39
C ASP A 88 21.93 16.48 0.30
N CYS A 89 20.72 15.95 0.10
CA CYS A 89 20.54 14.50 0.00
C CYS A 89 21.08 13.94 -1.31
N ASP A 90 21.58 12.71 -1.27
CA ASP A 90 21.84 11.93 -2.48
C ASP A 90 20.52 11.38 -3.04
N ILE A 91 19.95 12.08 -4.01
CA ILE A 91 18.67 11.69 -4.63
C ILE A 91 18.72 10.28 -5.24
N GLU A 92 19.86 9.81 -5.71
CA GLU A 92 20.01 8.44 -6.22
C GLU A 92 19.79 7.42 -5.11
N GLN A 93 20.36 7.63 -3.92
CA GLN A 93 20.15 6.73 -2.78
C GLN A 93 18.70 6.75 -2.29
N VAL A 94 18.03 7.90 -2.32
CA VAL A 94 16.60 8.00 -2.01
C VAL A 94 15.79 7.15 -2.99
N LEU A 95 16.00 7.33 -4.28
CA LEU A 95 15.28 6.58 -5.32
C LEU A 95 15.58 5.07 -5.27
N LEU A 96 16.83 4.68 -4.97
CA LEU A 96 17.20 3.28 -4.78
C LEU A 96 16.48 2.67 -3.57
N ALA A 97 16.39 3.40 -2.46
CA ALA A 97 15.68 2.92 -1.25
C ALA A 97 14.18 2.72 -1.53
N ILE A 98 13.52 3.69 -2.16
CA ILE A 98 12.11 3.59 -2.57
C ILE A 98 11.93 2.47 -3.59
N GLY A 99 12.80 2.38 -4.59
CA GLY A 99 12.73 1.38 -5.65
C GLY A 99 12.84 -0.05 -5.10
N ARG A 100 13.75 -0.30 -4.16
CA ARG A 100 13.90 -1.62 -3.49
C ARG A 100 12.65 -1.97 -2.70
N ALA A 101 12.20 -1.07 -1.83
CA ALA A 101 11.00 -1.29 -1.01
C ALA A 101 9.75 -1.52 -1.87
N PHE A 102 9.60 -0.77 -2.96
CA PHE A 102 8.48 -0.94 -3.89
C PHE A 102 8.57 -2.24 -4.70
N ASN A 103 9.77 -2.59 -5.20
CA ASN A 103 10.00 -3.85 -5.93
C ASN A 103 9.70 -5.07 -5.03
N GLU A 104 10.17 -5.05 -3.77
CA GLU A 104 9.88 -6.09 -2.78
C GLU A 104 8.38 -6.18 -2.48
N LEU A 105 7.71 -5.05 -2.25
CA LEU A 105 6.28 -5.01 -2.00
C LEU A 105 5.48 -5.59 -3.17
N VAL A 106 5.68 -5.06 -4.39
CA VAL A 106 4.82 -5.36 -5.54
C VAL A 106 5.01 -6.78 -6.06
N ASN A 107 6.20 -7.38 -5.87
CA ASN A 107 6.56 -8.72 -6.30
C ASN A 107 6.48 -9.77 -5.18
N SER A 108 6.06 -9.38 -3.96
CA SER A 108 5.82 -10.35 -2.89
C SER A 108 4.73 -11.36 -3.30
N PRO A 109 4.79 -12.62 -2.83
CA PRO A 109 3.75 -13.61 -3.11
C PRO A 109 2.34 -13.11 -2.77
N GLU A 110 2.23 -12.39 -1.66
CA GLU A 110 0.99 -11.79 -1.16
C GLU A 110 0.44 -10.75 -2.14
N SER A 111 1.29 -9.81 -2.57
CA SER A 111 0.86 -8.75 -3.52
C SER A 111 0.51 -9.34 -4.88
N ILE A 112 1.28 -10.29 -5.39
CA ILE A 112 0.97 -11.00 -6.64
C ILE A 112 -0.38 -11.74 -6.53
N GLY A 113 -0.61 -12.44 -5.41
CA GLY A 113 -1.89 -13.11 -5.14
C GLY A 113 -3.05 -12.12 -5.16
N LEU A 114 -2.92 -11.01 -4.45
CA LEU A 114 -3.93 -9.95 -4.40
C LEU A 114 -4.17 -9.31 -5.78
N HIS A 115 -3.11 -8.99 -6.52
CA HIS A 115 -3.23 -8.44 -7.87
C HIS A 115 -3.97 -9.39 -8.82
N ARG A 116 -3.72 -10.72 -8.75
CA ARG A 116 -4.47 -11.72 -9.53
C ARG A 116 -5.96 -11.68 -9.21
N VAL A 117 -6.31 -11.59 -7.92
CA VAL A 117 -7.71 -11.44 -7.49
C VAL A 117 -8.32 -10.15 -8.04
N MET A 118 -7.62 -9.02 -7.94
CA MET A 118 -8.11 -7.73 -8.47
C MET A 118 -8.31 -7.77 -9.99
N VAL A 119 -7.40 -8.37 -10.74
CA VAL A 119 -7.56 -8.56 -12.19
C VAL A 119 -8.76 -9.44 -12.52
N ALA A 120 -8.96 -10.55 -11.80
CA ALA A 120 -10.12 -11.43 -11.99
C ALA A 120 -11.45 -10.73 -11.65
N MET A 121 -11.44 -9.83 -10.65
CA MET A 121 -12.63 -9.09 -10.20
C MET A 121 -12.91 -7.82 -11.02
N ALA A 122 -12.03 -7.43 -11.94
CA ALA A 122 -12.11 -6.14 -12.63
C ALA A 122 -13.43 -5.88 -13.37
N THR A 123 -14.03 -6.94 -13.95
CA THR A 123 -15.33 -6.85 -14.62
C THR A 123 -16.53 -7.18 -13.73
N GLN A 124 -16.31 -7.96 -12.65
CA GLN A 124 -17.38 -8.44 -11.78
C GLN A 124 -17.67 -7.45 -10.64
N ASN A 125 -16.63 -6.84 -10.08
CA ASN A 125 -16.72 -5.89 -8.97
C ASN A 125 -15.71 -4.72 -9.16
N PRO A 126 -15.97 -3.80 -10.11
CA PRO A 126 -15.09 -2.67 -10.37
C PRO A 126 -14.96 -1.72 -9.16
N GLY A 127 -15.97 -1.68 -8.27
CA GLY A 127 -15.93 -0.89 -7.04
C GLY A 127 -14.83 -1.38 -6.08
N LEU A 128 -14.68 -2.69 -5.91
CA LEU A 128 -13.62 -3.30 -5.10
C LEU A 128 -12.24 -2.97 -5.68
N VAL A 129 -12.09 -3.08 -7.00
CA VAL A 129 -10.82 -2.79 -7.69
C VAL A 129 -10.43 -1.32 -7.53
N LYS A 130 -11.40 -0.40 -7.69
CA LYS A 130 -11.18 1.03 -7.44
C LYS A 130 -10.74 1.28 -6.00
N MET A 131 -11.41 0.69 -5.04
CA MET A 131 -11.09 0.82 -3.61
C MET A 131 -9.67 0.32 -3.30
N PHE A 132 -9.27 -0.82 -3.85
CA PHE A 132 -7.91 -1.34 -3.75
C PHE A 132 -6.89 -0.35 -4.30
N PHE A 133 -7.14 0.18 -5.50
CA PHE A 133 -6.24 1.12 -6.17
C PHE A 133 -6.10 2.41 -5.37
N ASP A 134 -7.22 2.99 -4.92
CA ASP A 134 -7.24 4.22 -4.12
C ASP A 134 -6.54 4.04 -2.75
N ALA A 135 -6.64 2.85 -2.14
CA ALA A 135 -6.06 2.59 -0.81
C ALA A 135 -4.54 2.38 -0.81
N GLY A 136 -3.95 1.93 -1.92
CA GLY A 136 -2.52 1.61 -2.02
C GLY A 136 -1.83 2.28 -3.21
N PRO A 137 -2.00 1.79 -4.45
CA PRO A 137 -1.27 2.29 -5.62
C PRO A 137 -1.38 3.80 -5.85
N GLN A 138 -2.57 4.38 -5.69
CA GLN A 138 -2.79 5.83 -5.85
C GLN A 138 -2.03 6.65 -4.79
N GLN A 139 -1.97 6.15 -3.56
CA GLN A 139 -1.25 6.83 -2.49
C GLN A 139 0.26 6.85 -2.78
N LEU A 140 0.84 5.75 -3.29
CA LEU A 140 2.24 5.71 -3.70
C LEU A 140 2.53 6.72 -4.82
N LEU A 141 1.67 6.81 -5.83
CA LEU A 141 1.82 7.80 -6.90
C LEU A 141 1.79 9.23 -6.36
N PHE A 142 0.89 9.51 -5.42
CA PHE A 142 0.82 10.81 -4.77
C PHE A 142 2.07 11.11 -3.94
N ASP A 143 2.56 10.17 -3.15
CA ASP A 143 3.78 10.36 -2.34
C ASP A 143 5.02 10.60 -3.22
N LEU A 144 5.14 9.90 -4.35
CA LEU A 144 6.18 10.13 -5.36
C LEU A 144 6.02 11.47 -6.08
N GLU A 145 4.81 11.87 -6.43
CA GLU A 145 4.53 13.19 -7.01
C GLU A 145 5.03 14.31 -6.11
N GLN A 146 4.72 14.24 -4.80
CA GLN A 146 5.17 15.22 -3.81
C GLN A 146 6.71 15.24 -3.68
N LEU A 147 7.33 14.05 -3.63
CA LEU A 147 8.78 13.92 -3.62
C LEU A 147 9.41 14.57 -4.85
N PHE A 148 8.90 14.27 -6.04
CA PHE A 148 9.45 14.79 -7.30
C PHE A 148 9.24 16.29 -7.46
N ALA A 149 8.09 16.82 -7.03
CA ALA A 149 7.85 18.26 -6.98
C ALA A 149 8.85 18.97 -6.06
N LEU A 150 9.12 18.42 -4.88
CA LEU A 150 10.11 18.95 -3.95
C LEU A 150 11.53 18.81 -4.49
N ALA A 151 11.91 17.65 -5.04
CA ALA A 151 13.23 17.43 -5.63
C ALA A 151 13.52 18.41 -6.78
N ASN A 152 12.50 18.73 -7.58
CA ASN A 152 12.59 19.76 -8.62
C ASN A 152 12.81 21.16 -8.04
N THR A 153 12.11 21.51 -6.95
CA THR A 153 12.29 22.80 -6.25
C THR A 153 13.69 22.95 -5.62
N LEU A 154 14.27 21.81 -5.18
CA LEU A 154 15.62 21.74 -4.60
C LEU A 154 16.73 21.60 -5.65
N ASP A 155 16.42 21.66 -6.94
CA ASP A 155 17.37 21.50 -8.07
C ASP A 155 18.10 20.13 -8.10
N LEU A 156 17.49 19.12 -7.51
CA LEU A 156 18.02 17.75 -7.49
C LEU A 156 17.63 16.98 -8.77
N LEU A 157 16.46 17.30 -9.35
CA LEU A 157 15.92 16.71 -10.57
C LEU A 157 15.29 17.81 -11.43
N ARG A 158 15.15 17.55 -12.74
CA ARG A 158 14.43 18.38 -13.68
C ARG A 158 13.17 17.67 -14.18
N ILE A 159 12.03 18.03 -13.59
CA ILE A 159 10.74 17.36 -13.82
C ILE A 159 9.67 18.40 -14.10
N ASP A 160 9.13 18.38 -15.33
CA ASP A 160 8.04 19.28 -15.74
C ASP A 160 6.68 18.81 -15.18
N GLU A 161 6.44 17.48 -15.19
CA GLU A 161 5.19 16.85 -14.77
C GLU A 161 5.44 15.78 -13.68
N PRO A 162 5.43 16.14 -12.37
CA PRO A 162 5.78 15.24 -11.28
C PRO A 162 4.95 13.94 -11.21
N MET A 163 3.63 14.01 -11.45
CA MET A 163 2.77 12.82 -11.47
C MET A 163 3.16 11.87 -12.61
N ARG A 164 3.46 12.37 -13.80
CA ARG A 164 3.91 11.54 -14.92
C ARG A 164 5.26 10.88 -14.62
N ALA A 165 6.17 11.60 -13.98
CA ALA A 165 7.44 11.04 -13.53
C ALA A 165 7.23 9.93 -12.49
N ALA A 166 6.26 10.07 -11.58
CA ALA A 166 5.87 9.03 -10.63
C ALA A 166 5.36 7.76 -11.34
N GLU A 167 4.52 7.92 -12.37
CA GLU A 167 4.05 6.80 -13.20
C GLU A 167 5.20 6.11 -13.95
N HIS A 168 6.13 6.89 -14.51
CA HIS A 168 7.34 6.37 -15.19
C HIS A 168 8.20 5.58 -14.19
N PHE A 169 8.47 6.13 -13.01
CA PHE A 169 9.26 5.47 -11.97
C PHE A 169 8.63 4.14 -11.57
N CYS A 170 7.34 4.13 -11.24
CA CYS A 170 6.61 2.91 -10.88
C CYS A 170 6.64 1.87 -12.01
N SER A 171 6.51 2.31 -13.27
CA SER A 171 6.54 1.44 -14.45
C SER A 171 7.92 0.81 -14.67
N LEU A 172 8.99 1.59 -14.50
CA LEU A 172 10.36 1.09 -14.60
C LEU A 172 10.68 0.07 -13.51
N ILE A 173 10.30 0.34 -12.25
CA ILE A 173 10.53 -0.59 -11.13
C ILE A 173 9.74 -1.89 -11.30
N LYS A 174 8.48 -1.85 -11.74
CA LYS A 174 7.73 -3.07 -12.03
C LYS A 174 8.37 -3.88 -13.17
N GLY A 175 8.72 -3.21 -14.25
CA GLY A 175 9.31 -3.83 -15.42
C GLY A 175 8.48 -4.98 -16.00
N ALA A 176 9.05 -5.72 -16.92
CA ALA A 176 8.43 -6.93 -17.48
C ALA A 176 8.34 -8.07 -16.47
N GLN A 177 9.20 -8.08 -15.44
CA GLN A 177 9.26 -9.13 -14.44
C GLN A 177 7.96 -9.23 -13.64
N HIS A 178 7.40 -8.10 -13.21
CA HIS A 178 6.13 -8.07 -12.49
C HIS A 178 4.99 -8.74 -13.29
N PHE A 179 4.90 -8.46 -14.59
CA PHE A 179 3.88 -9.10 -15.43
C PHE A 179 4.11 -10.61 -15.57
N ARG A 180 5.37 -11.06 -15.73
CA ARG A 180 5.70 -12.49 -15.78
C ARG A 180 5.31 -13.22 -14.50
N LEU A 181 5.55 -12.61 -13.34
CA LEU A 181 5.11 -13.13 -12.04
C LEU A 181 3.58 -13.20 -11.96
N LEU A 182 2.91 -12.12 -12.38
CA LEU A 182 1.44 -12.01 -12.32
C LEU A 182 0.75 -13.12 -13.12
N VAL A 183 1.27 -13.46 -14.30
CA VAL A 183 0.73 -14.53 -15.15
C VAL A 183 1.28 -15.92 -14.82
N GLY A 184 2.19 -16.05 -13.86
CA GLY A 184 2.77 -17.33 -13.45
C GLY A 184 3.80 -17.90 -14.45
N TYR A 185 4.40 -17.03 -15.27
CA TYR A 185 5.40 -17.45 -16.27
C TYR A 185 6.79 -17.70 -15.66
N THR A 186 7.14 -17.01 -14.56
CA THR A 186 8.41 -17.16 -13.84
C THR A 186 8.16 -17.28 -12.35
N GLU A 187 9.15 -17.83 -11.64
CA GLU A 187 9.24 -17.71 -10.18
C GLU A 187 9.73 -16.33 -9.75
N ALA A 188 9.64 -16.04 -8.44
CA ALA A 188 10.13 -14.80 -7.88
C ALA A 188 11.65 -14.68 -8.11
N PRO A 189 12.15 -13.49 -8.49
CA PRO A 189 13.58 -13.26 -8.66
C PRO A 189 14.28 -13.39 -7.30
N THR A 190 15.57 -13.72 -7.35
CA THR A 190 16.43 -13.62 -6.18
C THR A 190 16.55 -12.15 -5.73
N GLU A 191 16.97 -11.94 -4.49
CA GLU A 191 17.21 -10.58 -3.97
C GLU A 191 18.27 -9.83 -4.82
N GLU A 192 19.30 -10.53 -5.29
CA GLU A 192 20.37 -9.96 -6.13
C GLU A 192 19.82 -9.50 -7.48
N GLU A 193 19.02 -10.34 -8.15
CA GLU A 193 18.36 -9.99 -9.43
C GLU A 193 17.40 -8.80 -9.26
N GLY A 194 16.62 -8.78 -8.17
CA GLY A 194 15.74 -7.67 -7.83
C GLY A 194 16.51 -6.37 -7.61
N ASN A 195 17.61 -6.43 -6.86
CA ASN A 195 18.47 -5.27 -6.60
C ASN A 195 19.18 -4.77 -7.87
N LEU A 196 19.59 -5.66 -8.78
CA LEU A 196 20.17 -5.29 -10.06
C LEU A 196 19.13 -4.56 -10.93
N HIS A 197 17.93 -5.13 -11.05
CA HIS A 197 16.83 -4.50 -11.78
C HIS A 197 16.50 -3.09 -11.25
N VAL A 198 16.42 -2.92 -9.93
CA VAL A 198 16.16 -1.60 -9.32
C VAL A 198 17.27 -0.60 -9.64
N ARG A 199 18.55 -1.00 -9.59
CA ARG A 199 19.68 -0.14 -9.98
C ARG A 199 19.57 0.31 -11.42
N ASP A 200 19.27 -0.60 -12.35
CA ASP A 200 19.12 -0.29 -13.77
C ASP A 200 17.94 0.66 -14.01
N ALA A 201 16.79 0.41 -13.37
CA ALA A 201 15.60 1.25 -13.46
C ALA A 201 15.84 2.67 -12.94
N VAL A 202 16.49 2.81 -11.77
CA VAL A 202 16.84 4.11 -11.19
C VAL A 202 17.86 4.84 -12.05
N SER A 203 18.89 4.14 -12.55
CA SER A 203 19.86 4.72 -13.47
C SER A 203 19.20 5.26 -14.76
N LEU A 204 18.26 4.52 -15.34
CA LEU A 204 17.50 4.96 -16.50
C LEU A 204 16.62 6.18 -16.18
N PHE A 205 15.94 6.18 -15.04
CA PHE A 205 15.13 7.30 -14.58
C PHE A 205 15.98 8.56 -14.41
N LEU A 206 17.12 8.46 -13.74
CA LEU A 206 18.03 9.59 -13.50
C LEU A 206 18.61 10.15 -14.80
N ARG A 207 18.92 9.31 -15.81
CA ARG A 207 19.35 9.80 -17.13
C ARG A 207 18.28 10.62 -17.85
N ALA A 208 17.01 10.39 -17.54
CA ALA A 208 15.90 11.15 -18.14
C ALA A 208 15.57 12.44 -17.37
N TYR A 209 15.82 12.45 -16.05
CA TYR A 209 15.32 13.51 -15.15
C TYR A 209 16.42 14.23 -14.32
N ARG A 210 17.70 13.84 -14.44
CA ARG A 210 18.82 14.56 -13.83
C ARG A 210 19.36 15.61 -14.81
N HIS A 211 19.94 16.72 -14.26
CA HIS A 211 20.61 17.75 -15.07
C HIS A 211 21.84 17.22 -15.81
#